data_01b38ab6814f39e2bdd03799a404fdb6
#
_entry.id   01b38ab6814f39e2bdd03799a404fdb6
#
_cell.length_a   1.000
_cell.length_b   1.000
_cell.length_c   1.000
_cell.angle_alpha   90.00
_cell.angle_beta   90.00
_cell.angle_gamma   90.00
#
_symmetry.space_group_name_H-M   'P 1'
#
loop_
_entity.id
_entity.type
_entity.pdbx_description
1 polymer ?
#
loop_
_entity_poly.entity_id
_entity_poly.type
_entity_poly.pdbx_seq_one_letter_code
_entity_poly.pdbx_strand_id
1 'polypeptide(L)'
;TTALKMGIGFLENVSHPGAEPGAVYDAVIAGAGLKLSALCKAALDSSLTGLEFAYGIPGTVGGAVYMNAGAYGGEMKDVLVSVTYLTREGEIVTEDAANLDLSYRHSIFEENGGCILSAKFHLKRGDSAAIKARMDELMQKRVDKQPLDKPSAGSTFKRPVGAFAAALIDQCGLRGYRHGGAAVSEKHCGFVVNLGGATCADVLALCDEVRAVVKEKTGYDLEK
;
A
#
# COMPACT_ATOMS: atom_id res chain seq x y z
N THR A 1 0.85 -25.89 7.62
CA THR A 1 1.34 -26.39 6.77
C THR A 1 1.17 -25.80 5.38
N THR A 2 0.01 -25.33 4.92
CA THR A 2 -0.08 -24.54 3.66
C THR A 2 0.56 -23.15 3.84
N ALA A 3 0.44 -22.55 5.02
CA ALA A 3 1.05 -21.26 5.37
C ALA A 3 2.57 -21.27 5.25
N LEU A 4 3.25 -22.31 5.74
CA LEU A 4 4.70 -22.48 5.61
C LEU A 4 5.15 -22.59 4.15
N LYS A 5 4.36 -23.24 3.28
CA LYS A 5 4.63 -23.30 1.83
C LYS A 5 4.51 -21.94 1.13
N MET A 6 3.73 -21.01 1.71
CA MET A 6 3.55 -19.64 1.20
C MET A 6 4.52 -18.62 1.83
N GLY A 7 5.42 -19.05 2.74
CA GLY A 7 6.32 -18.13 3.46
C GLY A 7 5.61 -17.30 4.52
N ILE A 8 4.59 -17.85 5.17
CA ILE A 8 3.88 -17.26 6.32
C ILE A 8 4.07 -18.14 7.53
N GLY A 9 4.46 -17.53 8.66
CA GLY A 9 4.54 -18.15 9.97
C GLY A 9 3.60 -17.47 10.96
N PHE A 10 3.05 -18.23 11.92
CA PHE A 10 2.19 -17.74 12.99
C PHE A 10 2.77 -18.10 14.36
N LEU A 11 2.72 -17.15 15.30
CA LEU A 11 3.01 -17.34 16.71
C LEU A 11 1.80 -16.85 17.51
N GLU A 12 1.21 -17.73 18.31
CA GLU A 12 -0.01 -17.42 19.05
C GLU A 12 0.26 -16.71 20.38
N ASN A 13 -0.73 -15.93 20.84
CA ASN A 13 -0.75 -15.30 22.17
C ASN A 13 0.51 -14.48 22.50
N VAL A 14 0.93 -13.62 21.57
CA VAL A 14 2.10 -12.76 21.77
C VAL A 14 1.76 -11.54 22.65
N SER A 15 2.72 -11.09 23.43
CA SER A 15 2.63 -9.81 24.14
C SER A 15 2.61 -8.66 23.14
N HIS A 16 1.66 -7.73 23.30
CA HIS A 16 1.52 -6.55 22.43
C HIS A 16 1.54 -5.28 23.28
N PRO A 17 2.48 -4.34 23.03
CA PRO A 17 2.52 -3.07 23.74
C PRO A 17 1.22 -2.27 23.50
N GLY A 18 0.60 -1.80 24.59
CA GLY A 18 -0.66 -1.05 24.50
C GLY A 18 -1.89 -1.90 24.19
N ALA A 19 -1.84 -3.24 24.37
CA ALA A 19 -3.00 -4.11 24.19
C ALA A 19 -4.18 -3.66 25.06
N GLU A 20 -5.38 -3.63 24.47
CA GLU A 20 -6.62 -3.42 25.19
C GLU A 20 -6.88 -4.56 26.19
N PRO A 21 -7.52 -4.30 27.35
CA PRO A 21 -7.84 -5.36 28.31
C PRO A 21 -8.63 -6.49 27.65
N GLY A 22 -8.13 -7.73 27.76
CA GLY A 22 -8.76 -8.92 27.19
C GLY A 22 -8.51 -9.15 25.70
N ALA A 23 -7.80 -8.28 24.99
CA ALA A 23 -7.42 -8.51 23.61
C ALA A 23 -6.26 -9.52 23.50
N VAL A 24 -6.40 -10.46 22.57
CA VAL A 24 -5.38 -11.46 22.26
C VAL A 24 -4.77 -11.13 20.89
N TYR A 25 -3.45 -11.12 20.82
CA TYR A 25 -2.69 -10.86 19.59
C TYR A 25 -1.87 -12.09 19.20
N ASP A 26 -1.78 -12.31 17.90
CA ASP A 26 -0.88 -13.30 17.31
C ASP A 26 0.15 -12.58 16.43
N ALA A 27 1.37 -13.10 16.40
CA ALA A 27 2.38 -12.60 15.46
C ALA A 27 2.29 -13.38 14.15
N VAL A 28 2.30 -12.63 13.04
CA VAL A 28 2.36 -13.17 11.70
C VAL A 28 3.68 -12.75 11.06
N ILE A 29 4.47 -13.71 10.59
CA ILE A 29 5.72 -13.46 9.87
C ILE A 29 5.50 -13.81 8.41
N ALA A 30 5.78 -12.87 7.52
CA ALA A 30 5.59 -13.04 6.08
C ALA A 30 6.83 -12.66 5.28
N GLY A 31 7.20 -13.48 4.30
CA GLY A 31 8.28 -13.18 3.37
C GLY A 31 7.94 -11.99 2.47
N ALA A 32 8.94 -11.16 2.16
CA ALA A 32 8.76 -9.92 1.38
C ALA A 32 8.16 -10.14 -0.01
N GLY A 33 8.44 -11.27 -0.67
CA GLY A 33 7.91 -11.63 -1.98
C GLY A 33 6.47 -12.13 -1.97
N LEU A 34 5.87 -12.38 -0.80
CA LEU A 34 4.48 -12.82 -0.70
C LEU A 34 3.53 -11.73 -1.21
N LYS A 35 2.52 -12.11 -2.00
CA LYS A 35 1.44 -11.17 -2.39
C LYS A 35 0.72 -10.64 -1.15
N LEU A 36 0.51 -9.34 -1.07
CA LEU A 36 -0.16 -8.71 0.07
C LEU A 36 -1.58 -9.26 0.26
N SER A 37 -2.30 -9.52 -0.83
CA SER A 37 -3.62 -10.17 -0.80
C SER A 37 -3.61 -11.57 -0.18
N ALA A 38 -2.51 -12.33 -0.36
CA ALA A 38 -2.36 -13.65 0.24
C ALA A 38 -2.12 -13.55 1.76
N LEU A 39 -1.35 -12.56 2.23
CA LEU A 39 -1.20 -12.27 3.65
C LEU A 39 -2.54 -11.90 4.29
N CYS A 40 -3.31 -10.99 3.67
CA CYS A 40 -4.64 -10.58 4.17
C CYS A 40 -5.60 -11.77 4.25
N LYS A 41 -5.58 -12.66 3.25
CA LYS A 41 -6.40 -13.87 3.27
C LYS A 41 -5.97 -14.84 4.37
N ALA A 42 -4.68 -15.06 4.57
CA ALA A 42 -4.18 -15.93 5.64
C ALA A 42 -4.55 -15.39 7.04
N ALA A 43 -4.53 -14.06 7.23
CA ALA A 43 -4.99 -13.41 8.46
C ALA A 43 -6.50 -13.67 8.68
N LEU A 44 -7.35 -13.49 7.65
CA LEU A 44 -8.77 -13.82 7.71
C LEU A 44 -9.01 -15.28 8.06
N ASP A 45 -8.33 -16.21 7.38
CA ASP A 45 -8.46 -17.66 7.59
C ASP A 45 -8.05 -18.08 9.04
N SER A 46 -7.23 -17.24 9.69
CA SER A 46 -6.79 -17.39 11.10
C SER A 46 -7.60 -16.51 12.08
N SER A 47 -8.68 -15.87 11.64
CA SER A 47 -9.50 -14.94 12.45
C SER A 47 -8.70 -13.78 13.07
N LEU A 48 -7.75 -13.22 12.31
CA LEU A 48 -6.90 -12.11 12.71
C LEU A 48 -7.30 -10.82 11.97
N THR A 49 -7.67 -9.78 12.72
CA THR A 49 -8.02 -8.44 12.24
C THR A 49 -6.81 -7.52 12.25
N GLY A 50 -6.85 -6.47 11.42
CA GLY A 50 -5.82 -5.42 11.34
C GLY A 50 -5.25 -5.25 9.93
N LEU A 51 -5.50 -6.17 8.98
CA LEU A 51 -5.03 -6.10 7.59
C LEU A 51 -6.14 -5.87 6.57
N GLU A 52 -7.37 -5.59 6.99
CA GLU A 52 -8.52 -5.39 6.08
C GLU A 52 -8.29 -4.21 5.12
N PHE A 53 -7.64 -3.14 5.59
CA PHE A 53 -7.30 -1.97 4.78
C PHE A 53 -6.39 -2.30 3.60
N ALA A 54 -5.53 -3.31 3.78
CA ALA A 54 -4.54 -3.72 2.79
C ALA A 54 -5.12 -4.64 1.71
N TYR A 55 -6.30 -5.23 1.94
CA TYR A 55 -6.94 -6.10 0.96
C TYR A 55 -7.31 -5.32 -0.31
N GLY A 56 -6.79 -5.78 -1.43
CA GLY A 56 -6.96 -5.10 -2.72
C GLY A 56 -5.88 -4.04 -3.06
N ILE A 57 -4.90 -3.77 -2.18
CA ILE A 57 -3.69 -3.06 -2.58
C ILE A 57 -2.83 -4.04 -3.42
N PRO A 58 -2.51 -3.72 -4.67
CA PRO A 58 -1.65 -4.57 -5.49
C PRO A 58 -0.19 -4.48 -5.02
N GLY A 59 0.50 -5.61 -5.00
CA GLY A 59 1.91 -5.67 -4.64
C GLY A 59 2.25 -6.79 -3.68
N THR A 60 3.46 -6.74 -3.13
CA THR A 60 4.01 -7.71 -2.19
C THR A 60 4.12 -7.12 -0.79
N VAL A 61 4.32 -7.99 0.20
CA VAL A 61 4.56 -7.58 1.60
C VAL A 61 5.75 -6.63 1.70
N GLY A 62 6.87 -6.94 1.06
CA GLY A 62 8.06 -6.07 1.07
C GLY A 62 7.78 -4.70 0.46
N GLY A 63 7.10 -4.64 -0.69
CA GLY A 63 6.71 -3.36 -1.29
C GLY A 63 5.72 -2.57 -0.44
N ALA A 64 4.79 -3.25 0.25
CA ALA A 64 3.86 -2.60 1.16
C ALA A 64 4.57 -2.00 2.39
N VAL A 65 5.55 -2.70 2.96
CA VAL A 65 6.36 -2.20 4.07
C VAL A 65 7.26 -1.05 3.61
N TYR A 66 7.93 -1.18 2.48
CA TYR A 66 8.80 -0.16 1.88
C TYR A 66 8.08 1.20 1.74
N MET A 67 6.84 1.17 1.27
CA MET A 67 6.02 2.37 1.05
C MET A 67 5.13 2.74 2.23
N ASN A 68 5.24 2.06 3.38
CA ASN A 68 4.25 2.17 4.44
C ASN A 68 2.83 2.22 3.85
N ALA A 69 2.49 1.22 3.02
CA ALA A 69 1.26 1.21 2.23
C ALA A 69 0.02 1.35 3.12
N GLY A 70 -0.89 2.22 2.71
CA GLY A 70 -2.10 2.48 3.48
C GLY A 70 -3.29 2.84 2.61
N ALA A 71 -4.47 2.56 3.11
CA ALA A 71 -5.75 2.88 2.51
C ALA A 71 -6.86 2.88 3.57
N TYR A 72 -7.92 3.68 3.35
CA TYR A 72 -9.12 3.66 4.20
C TYR A 72 -8.86 3.86 5.70
N GLY A 73 -7.85 4.64 6.04
CA GLY A 73 -7.50 5.00 7.42
C GLY A 73 -6.56 4.05 8.13
N GLY A 74 -6.12 2.94 7.49
CA GLY A 74 -5.09 2.05 8.01
C GLY A 74 -3.81 2.11 7.17
N GLU A 75 -2.67 1.81 7.75
CA GLU A 75 -1.37 1.71 7.09
C GLU A 75 -0.49 0.63 7.73
N MET A 76 0.57 0.20 7.02
CA MET A 76 1.39 -0.93 7.48
C MET A 76 2.00 -0.71 8.86
N LYS A 77 2.39 0.52 9.21
CA LYS A 77 2.95 0.85 10.54
C LYS A 77 2.00 0.54 11.70
N ASP A 78 0.69 0.49 11.46
CA ASP A 78 -0.31 0.26 12.52
C ASP A 78 -0.26 -1.19 13.05
N VAL A 79 0.30 -2.11 12.26
CA VAL A 79 0.37 -3.55 12.57
C VAL A 79 1.78 -4.12 12.51
N LEU A 80 2.74 -3.37 11.94
CA LEU A 80 4.13 -3.82 11.77
C LEU A 80 4.87 -3.78 13.12
N VAL A 81 5.64 -4.82 13.41
CA VAL A 81 6.47 -4.93 14.62
C VAL A 81 7.94 -4.82 14.30
N SER A 82 8.41 -5.56 13.30
CA SER A 82 9.80 -5.56 12.89
C SER A 82 9.96 -6.01 11.45
N VAL A 83 11.09 -5.67 10.86
CA VAL A 83 11.48 -6.07 9.51
C VAL A 83 12.86 -6.69 9.54
N THR A 84 13.01 -7.83 8.88
CA THR A 84 14.33 -8.41 8.57
C THR A 84 14.71 -8.02 7.15
N TYR A 85 15.88 -7.43 6.97
CA TYR A 85 16.36 -6.95 5.67
C TYR A 85 17.85 -7.19 5.49
N LEU A 86 18.30 -7.19 4.24
CA LEU A 86 19.70 -7.24 3.84
C LEU A 86 20.19 -5.80 3.64
N THR A 87 21.27 -5.42 4.33
CA THR A 87 21.91 -4.12 4.16
C THR A 87 22.71 -4.04 2.85
N ARG A 88 23.17 -2.85 2.48
CA ARG A 88 24.07 -2.69 1.31
C ARG A 88 25.42 -3.37 1.51
N GLU A 89 25.87 -3.53 2.76
CA GLU A 89 27.10 -4.20 3.15
C GLU A 89 26.97 -5.74 3.14
N GLY A 90 25.75 -6.27 2.92
CA GLY A 90 25.49 -7.71 2.85
C GLY A 90 25.16 -8.34 4.19
N GLU A 91 24.86 -7.55 5.21
CA GLU A 91 24.47 -8.02 6.55
C GLU A 91 22.95 -8.23 6.63
N ILE A 92 22.52 -9.30 7.31
CA ILE A 92 21.08 -9.51 7.62
C ILE A 92 20.81 -8.92 9.00
N VAL A 93 19.94 -7.92 9.03
CA VAL A 93 19.56 -7.18 10.24
C VAL A 93 18.05 -7.30 10.45
N THR A 94 17.63 -7.38 11.71
CA THR A 94 16.22 -7.22 12.11
C THR A 94 16.07 -5.93 12.89
N GLU A 95 15.19 -5.06 12.43
CA GLU A 95 14.95 -3.73 13.00
C GLU A 95 13.50 -3.60 13.45
N ASP A 96 13.28 -2.97 14.59
CA ASP A 96 11.94 -2.68 15.10
C ASP A 96 11.24 -1.61 14.25
N ALA A 97 9.91 -1.71 14.11
CA ALA A 97 9.12 -0.79 13.31
C ALA A 97 9.26 0.69 13.75
N ALA A 98 9.52 0.92 15.04
CA ALA A 98 9.74 2.27 15.58
C ALA A 98 10.98 2.98 14.99
N ASN A 99 11.96 2.23 14.49
CA ASN A 99 13.21 2.75 13.92
C ASN A 99 13.18 2.83 12.38
N LEU A 100 12.05 2.49 11.75
CA LEU A 100 11.94 2.43 10.29
C LEU A 100 11.48 3.75 9.64
N ASP A 101 11.31 4.82 10.41
CA ASP A 101 10.80 6.13 9.94
C ASP A 101 9.57 6.02 9.06
N LEU A 102 8.59 5.20 9.48
CA LEU A 102 7.39 4.95 8.73
C LEU A 102 6.45 6.16 8.76
N SER A 103 6.33 6.83 7.64
CA SER A 103 5.44 7.95 7.43
C SER A 103 4.63 7.81 6.14
N TYR A 104 3.95 8.85 5.69
CA TYR A 104 3.11 8.79 4.49
C TYR A 104 3.91 8.44 3.24
N ARG A 105 3.76 7.21 2.74
CA ARG A 105 4.48 6.68 1.56
C ARG A 105 5.99 6.75 1.69
N HIS A 106 6.50 6.50 2.90
CA HIS A 106 7.92 6.59 3.22
C HIS A 106 8.35 5.53 4.24
N SER A 107 9.59 5.08 4.13
CA SER A 107 10.34 4.31 5.12
C SER A 107 11.85 4.56 4.93
N ILE A 108 12.67 4.20 5.94
CA ILE A 108 14.14 4.33 5.86
C ILE A 108 14.75 3.60 4.66
N PHE A 109 14.04 2.64 4.07
CA PHE A 109 14.54 1.86 2.93
C PHE A 109 14.69 2.68 1.65
N GLU A 110 14.02 3.83 1.54
CA GLU A 110 14.26 4.80 0.45
C GLU A 110 15.68 5.37 0.50
N GLU A 111 16.22 5.56 1.71
CA GLU A 111 17.53 6.18 1.94
C GLU A 111 18.64 5.15 2.06
N ASN A 112 18.44 4.12 2.89
CA ASN A 112 19.48 3.13 3.18
C ASN A 112 19.63 2.06 2.08
N GLY A 113 18.62 1.91 1.20
CA GLY A 113 18.61 0.95 0.10
C GLY A 113 18.61 -0.51 0.54
N GLY A 114 18.20 -0.80 1.77
CA GLY A 114 18.08 -2.15 2.29
C GLY A 114 17.04 -2.98 1.53
N CYS A 115 17.33 -4.25 1.31
CA CYS A 115 16.42 -5.19 0.66
C CYS A 115 15.61 -5.95 1.72
N ILE A 116 14.32 -5.68 1.80
CA ILE A 116 13.41 -6.34 2.76
C ILE A 116 13.28 -7.82 2.43
N LEU A 117 13.53 -8.68 3.42
CA LEU A 117 13.45 -10.14 3.33
C LEU A 117 12.14 -10.68 3.90
N SER A 118 11.75 -10.18 5.10
CA SER A 118 10.50 -10.56 5.76
C SER A 118 10.04 -9.45 6.71
N ALA A 119 8.76 -9.51 7.07
CA ALA A 119 8.15 -8.60 8.02
C ALA A 119 7.35 -9.39 9.07
N LYS A 120 7.36 -8.90 10.32
CA LYS A 120 6.58 -9.42 11.44
C LYS A 120 5.49 -8.43 11.79
N PHE A 121 4.27 -8.94 11.90
CA PHE A 121 3.08 -8.18 12.25
C PHE A 121 2.48 -8.70 13.55
N HIS A 122 1.89 -7.83 14.37
CA HIS A 122 0.97 -8.23 15.43
C HIS A 122 -0.46 -7.93 15.00
N LEU A 123 -1.28 -8.99 14.97
CA LEU A 123 -2.68 -8.90 14.57
C LEU A 123 -3.55 -9.36 15.73
N LYS A 124 -4.65 -8.63 15.97
CA LYS A 124 -5.61 -8.93 17.04
C LYS A 124 -6.54 -10.06 16.60
N ARG A 125 -6.87 -10.99 17.52
CA ARG A 125 -7.92 -11.97 17.27
C ARG A 125 -9.28 -11.29 17.19
N GLY A 126 -10.08 -11.66 16.18
CA GLY A 126 -11.37 -11.06 15.89
C GLY A 126 -12.40 -12.07 15.37
N ASP A 127 -13.59 -11.58 15.07
CA ASP A 127 -14.62 -12.37 14.42
C ASP A 127 -14.37 -12.48 12.91
N SER A 128 -14.19 -13.69 12.40
CA SER A 128 -13.91 -13.96 10.99
C SER A 128 -14.97 -13.41 10.03
N ALA A 129 -16.26 -13.46 10.44
CA ALA A 129 -17.34 -12.92 9.61
C ALA A 129 -17.29 -11.40 9.52
N ALA A 130 -16.98 -10.71 10.62
CA ALA A 130 -16.79 -9.25 10.64
C ALA A 130 -15.56 -8.82 9.82
N ILE A 131 -14.43 -9.53 9.95
CA ILE A 131 -13.21 -9.28 9.17
C ILE A 131 -13.52 -9.42 7.67
N LYS A 132 -14.17 -10.53 7.29
CA LYS A 132 -14.54 -10.73 5.88
C LYS A 132 -15.48 -9.65 5.36
N ALA A 133 -16.50 -9.30 6.11
CA ALA A 133 -17.45 -8.24 5.73
C ALA A 133 -16.73 -6.90 5.51
N ARG A 134 -15.75 -6.57 6.37
CA ARG A 134 -14.95 -5.36 6.22
C ARG A 134 -14.04 -5.41 4.99
N MET A 135 -13.40 -6.55 4.71
CA MET A 135 -12.59 -6.75 3.50
C MET A 135 -13.44 -6.58 2.23
N ASP A 136 -14.63 -7.19 2.20
CA ASP A 136 -15.56 -7.11 1.07
C ASP A 136 -16.06 -5.66 0.85
N GLU A 137 -16.41 -4.96 1.93
CA GLU A 137 -16.80 -3.53 1.90
C GLU A 137 -15.68 -2.67 1.28
N LEU A 138 -14.44 -2.84 1.75
CA LEU A 138 -13.31 -2.05 1.27
C LEU A 138 -12.96 -2.39 -0.18
N MET A 139 -13.08 -3.66 -0.57
CA MET A 139 -12.91 -4.06 -1.97
C MET A 139 -13.99 -3.47 -2.87
N GLN A 140 -15.25 -3.46 -2.43
CA GLN A 140 -16.34 -2.83 -3.19
C GLN A 140 -16.08 -1.32 -3.38
N LYS A 141 -15.65 -0.60 -2.35
CA LYS A 141 -15.25 0.81 -2.46
C LYS A 141 -14.13 1.03 -3.49
N ARG A 142 -13.21 0.07 -3.65
CA ARG A 142 -12.18 0.13 -4.72
C ARG A 142 -12.77 -0.08 -6.09
N VAL A 143 -13.62 -1.12 -6.25
CA VAL A 143 -14.32 -1.39 -7.51
C VAL A 143 -15.12 -0.17 -7.97
N ASP A 144 -15.81 0.49 -7.04
CA ASP A 144 -16.67 1.63 -7.36
C ASP A 144 -15.86 2.88 -7.78
N LYS A 145 -14.69 3.10 -7.15
CA LYS A 145 -13.95 4.38 -7.30
C LYS A 145 -12.70 4.30 -8.17
N GLN A 146 -12.09 3.12 -8.35
CA GLN A 146 -10.82 2.98 -9.06
C GLN A 146 -11.00 2.32 -10.43
N PRO A 147 -10.16 2.64 -11.42
CA PRO A 147 -10.23 2.09 -12.78
C PRO A 147 -9.57 0.69 -12.83
N LEU A 148 -10.13 -0.28 -12.10
CA LEU A 148 -9.58 -1.64 -11.99
C LEU A 148 -9.71 -2.45 -13.28
N ASP A 149 -10.50 -1.97 -14.22
CA ASP A 149 -10.69 -2.52 -15.57
C ASP A 149 -9.57 -2.16 -16.55
N LYS A 150 -8.66 -1.26 -16.16
CA LYS A 150 -7.57 -0.79 -17.00
C LYS A 150 -6.20 -1.02 -16.33
N PRO A 151 -5.16 -1.34 -17.10
CA PRO A 151 -3.79 -1.41 -16.56
C PRO A 151 -3.38 -0.05 -15.99
N SER A 152 -2.96 -0.04 -14.73
CA SER A 152 -2.42 1.14 -14.06
C SER A 152 -1.49 0.73 -12.91
N ALA A 153 -0.63 1.64 -12.47
CA ALA A 153 0.23 1.46 -11.31
C ALA A 153 -0.40 2.00 -10.00
N GLY A 154 -1.70 2.29 -10.00
CA GLY A 154 -2.41 2.88 -8.86
C GLY A 154 -2.49 4.40 -8.94
N SER A 155 -2.55 5.06 -7.78
CA SER A 155 -2.53 6.52 -7.69
C SER A 155 -1.12 7.03 -7.98
N THR A 156 -0.98 7.88 -8.99
CA THR A 156 0.32 8.26 -9.57
C THR A 156 1.01 9.36 -8.78
N PHE A 157 0.24 10.24 -8.13
CA PHE A 157 0.79 11.37 -7.38
C PHE A 157 0.55 11.22 -5.89
N LYS A 158 1.55 11.54 -5.08
CA LYS A 158 1.43 11.67 -3.62
C LYS A 158 0.41 12.76 -3.28
N ARG A 159 -0.23 12.64 -2.12
CA ARG A 159 -1.17 13.65 -1.63
C ARG A 159 -0.38 14.88 -1.18
N PRO A 160 -0.60 16.06 -1.78
CA PRO A 160 0.01 17.30 -1.29
C PRO A 160 -0.60 17.72 0.06
N VAL A 161 0.14 18.49 0.83
CA VAL A 161 -0.32 19.03 2.11
C VAL A 161 -1.54 19.94 1.86
N GLY A 162 -2.63 19.68 2.59
CA GLY A 162 -3.85 20.49 2.53
C GLY A 162 -4.78 20.24 1.35
N ALA A 163 -4.42 19.31 0.42
CA ALA A 163 -5.25 19.02 -0.76
C ALA A 163 -5.22 17.53 -1.15
N PHE A 164 -6.00 17.18 -2.16
CA PHE A 164 -6.01 15.85 -2.78
C PHE A 164 -5.58 15.96 -4.25
N ALA A 165 -4.52 15.26 -4.65
CA ALA A 165 -4.01 15.31 -6.02
C ALA A 165 -5.11 15.04 -7.07
N ALA A 166 -5.95 14.02 -6.85
CA ALA A 166 -7.06 13.72 -7.77
C ALA A 166 -8.06 14.87 -7.92
N ALA A 167 -8.37 15.58 -6.84
CA ALA A 167 -9.29 16.73 -6.88
C ALA A 167 -8.66 17.92 -7.62
N LEU A 168 -7.38 18.20 -7.41
CA LEU A 168 -6.65 19.25 -8.12
C LEU A 168 -6.59 18.97 -9.63
N ILE A 169 -6.29 17.73 -10.01
CA ILE A 169 -6.24 17.30 -11.42
C ILE A 169 -7.62 17.44 -12.09
N ASP A 170 -8.68 17.03 -11.38
CA ASP A 170 -10.06 17.15 -11.87
C ASP A 170 -10.49 18.62 -12.01
N GLN A 171 -10.21 19.44 -11.01
CA GLN A 171 -10.47 20.90 -11.02
C GLN A 171 -9.76 21.61 -12.17
N CYS A 172 -8.59 21.13 -12.57
CA CYS A 172 -7.85 21.66 -13.71
C CYS A 172 -8.43 21.24 -15.07
N GLY A 173 -9.46 20.39 -15.11
CA GLY A 173 -10.08 19.90 -16.33
C GLY A 173 -9.28 18.81 -17.04
N LEU A 174 -8.41 18.09 -16.31
CA LEU A 174 -7.51 17.08 -16.87
C LEU A 174 -8.08 15.64 -16.85
N ARG A 175 -9.36 15.46 -16.51
CA ARG A 175 -10.05 14.18 -16.59
C ARG A 175 -10.02 13.66 -18.03
N GLY A 176 -9.52 12.45 -18.24
CA GLY A 176 -9.40 11.85 -19.56
C GLY A 176 -8.29 12.46 -20.44
N TYR A 177 -7.48 13.40 -19.94
CA TYR A 177 -6.35 13.97 -20.66
C TYR A 177 -5.35 12.88 -21.06
N ARG A 178 -4.80 12.98 -22.30
CA ARG A 178 -4.00 11.90 -22.91
C ARG A 178 -2.67 12.39 -23.43
N HIS A 179 -1.68 11.49 -23.33
CA HIS A 179 -0.40 11.60 -24.02
C HIS A 179 -0.03 10.21 -24.57
N GLY A 180 0.08 10.06 -25.90
CA GLY A 180 0.27 8.74 -26.52
C GLY A 180 -0.79 7.74 -26.10
N GLY A 181 -0.36 6.57 -25.61
CA GLY A 181 -1.26 5.53 -25.10
C GLY A 181 -1.66 5.70 -23.63
N ALA A 182 -1.10 6.68 -22.92
CA ALA A 182 -1.40 6.95 -21.50
C ALA A 182 -2.53 7.99 -21.34
N ALA A 183 -3.31 7.88 -20.28
CA ALA A 183 -4.37 8.85 -19.97
C ALA A 183 -4.58 9.02 -18.46
N VAL A 184 -5.04 10.21 -18.06
CA VAL A 184 -5.69 10.42 -16.76
C VAL A 184 -7.01 9.67 -16.76
N SER A 185 -7.26 8.84 -15.76
CA SER A 185 -8.48 8.04 -15.70
C SER A 185 -9.74 8.93 -15.62
N GLU A 186 -10.75 8.61 -16.42
CA GLU A 186 -12.06 9.24 -16.33
C GLU A 186 -12.81 8.88 -15.03
N LYS A 187 -12.50 7.73 -14.42
CA LYS A 187 -13.13 7.27 -13.18
C LYS A 187 -12.52 7.89 -11.94
N HIS A 188 -11.19 8.09 -11.93
CA HIS A 188 -10.45 8.65 -10.80
C HIS A 188 -9.22 9.41 -11.28
N CYS A 189 -9.24 10.73 -11.23
CA CYS A 189 -8.19 11.59 -11.78
C CYS A 189 -6.79 11.43 -11.16
N GLY A 190 -6.66 10.76 -10.00
CA GLY A 190 -5.36 10.42 -9.43
C GLY A 190 -4.65 9.23 -10.10
N PHE A 191 -5.33 8.52 -11.02
CA PHE A 191 -4.79 7.36 -11.71
C PHE A 191 -4.40 7.70 -13.14
N VAL A 192 -3.20 7.30 -13.53
CA VAL A 192 -2.78 7.20 -14.92
C VAL A 192 -3.01 5.77 -15.39
N VAL A 193 -3.74 5.62 -16.50
CA VAL A 193 -4.11 4.32 -17.08
C VAL A 193 -3.48 4.15 -18.45
N ASN A 194 -3.19 2.91 -18.81
CA ASN A 194 -2.78 2.53 -20.16
C ASN A 194 -4.02 2.16 -20.96
N LEU A 195 -4.31 2.96 -22.00
CA LEU A 195 -5.44 2.72 -22.93
C LEU A 195 -5.09 1.74 -24.07
N GLY A 196 -3.85 1.26 -24.09
CA GLY A 196 -3.29 0.39 -25.11
C GLY A 196 -2.03 1.00 -25.73
N GLY A 197 -0.94 0.23 -25.71
CA GLY A 197 0.32 0.62 -26.33
C GLY A 197 1.08 1.79 -25.67
N ALA A 198 0.72 2.21 -24.46
CA ALA A 198 1.47 3.24 -23.74
C ALA A 198 2.89 2.78 -23.43
N THR A 199 3.86 3.60 -23.76
CA THR A 199 5.26 3.43 -23.36
C THR A 199 5.52 4.08 -21.99
N CYS A 200 6.65 3.76 -21.37
CA CYS A 200 7.08 4.46 -20.16
C CYS A 200 7.25 5.98 -20.42
N ALA A 201 7.76 6.34 -21.60
CA ALA A 201 7.91 7.75 -22.00
C ALA A 201 6.55 8.48 -22.05
N ASP A 202 5.52 7.84 -22.58
CA ASP A 202 4.17 8.43 -22.62
C ASP A 202 3.64 8.69 -21.21
N VAL A 203 3.81 7.73 -20.30
CA VAL A 203 3.36 7.88 -18.91
C VAL A 203 4.12 9.02 -18.21
N LEU A 204 5.44 9.10 -18.37
CA LEU A 204 6.25 10.16 -17.77
C LEU A 204 5.89 11.53 -18.33
N ALA A 205 5.75 11.65 -19.65
CA ALA A 205 5.36 12.89 -20.30
C ALA A 205 3.98 13.36 -19.83
N LEU A 206 2.99 12.46 -19.81
CA LEU A 206 1.66 12.75 -19.26
C LEU A 206 1.73 13.27 -17.82
N CYS A 207 2.54 12.63 -16.97
CA CYS A 207 2.71 13.08 -15.59
C CYS A 207 3.31 14.47 -15.48
N ASP A 208 4.31 14.79 -16.31
CA ASP A 208 4.94 16.10 -16.31
C ASP A 208 4.02 17.20 -16.82
N GLU A 209 3.22 16.93 -17.86
CA GLU A 209 2.18 17.84 -18.36
C GLU A 209 1.10 18.09 -17.29
N VAL A 210 0.61 17.05 -16.63
CA VAL A 210 -0.37 17.16 -15.52
C VAL A 210 0.20 18.03 -14.39
N ARG A 211 1.45 17.78 -13.98
CA ARG A 211 2.12 18.59 -12.94
C ARG A 211 2.22 20.05 -13.34
N ALA A 212 2.65 20.33 -14.55
CA ALA A 212 2.81 21.71 -15.05
C ALA A 212 1.47 22.48 -15.01
N VAL A 213 0.38 21.88 -15.53
CA VAL A 213 -0.94 22.50 -15.55
C VAL A 213 -1.50 22.68 -14.12
N VAL A 214 -1.35 21.69 -13.25
CA VAL A 214 -1.83 21.80 -11.85
C VAL A 214 -1.05 22.90 -11.13
N LYS A 215 0.28 22.94 -11.29
CA LYS A 215 1.12 23.98 -10.67
C LYS A 215 0.76 25.38 -11.14
N GLU A 216 0.57 25.57 -12.45
CA GLU A 216 0.17 26.85 -13.05
C GLU A 216 -1.19 27.34 -12.51
N LYS A 217 -2.20 26.44 -12.47
CA LYS A 217 -3.58 26.80 -12.12
C LYS A 217 -3.85 26.88 -10.62
N THR A 218 -3.13 26.12 -9.80
CA THR A 218 -3.46 25.96 -8.38
C THR A 218 -2.33 26.31 -7.43
N GLY A 219 -1.11 26.44 -7.92
CA GLY A 219 0.11 26.65 -7.12
C GLY A 219 0.67 25.39 -6.47
N TYR A 220 -0.04 24.25 -6.52
CA TYR A 220 0.45 22.98 -5.95
C TYR A 220 1.45 22.29 -6.90
N ASP A 221 2.58 21.88 -6.36
CA ASP A 221 3.56 21.04 -7.08
C ASP A 221 3.31 19.57 -6.70
N LEU A 222 2.83 18.76 -7.66
CA LEU A 222 2.53 17.36 -7.42
C LEU A 222 3.81 16.52 -7.46
N GLU A 223 4.01 15.66 -6.46
CA GLU A 223 5.08 14.65 -6.40
C GLU A 223 4.56 13.30 -6.94
N LYS A 224 5.41 12.64 -7.79
CA LYS A 224 5.10 11.30 -8.37
C LYS A 224 5.36 10.19 -7.37
#